data_d9ebd993492f5ff98a2498bd9c4ed9ac
#
_entry.id   d9ebd993492f5ff98a2498bd9c4ed9ac
#
_cell.length_a   1.000
_cell.length_b   1.000
_cell.length_c   1.000
_cell.angle_alpha   90.00
_cell.angle_beta   90.00
_cell.angle_gamma   90.00
#
_symmetry.space_group_name_H-M   'P 1'
#
loop_
_entity.id
_entity.type
_entity.pdbx_description
1 polymer ?
#
loop_
_entity_poly.entity_id
_entity_poly.type
_entity_poly.pdbx_seq_one_letter_code
_entity_poly.pdbx_strand_id
1 'polypeptide(L)'
;MAGARMMQFHFLERVISMKPSEAMRTHREIIRRVVEQHRAKNVRVFGSVLHGEDTEESDLDLLVDPTAETTLFDLARIKGQLQMVLGVSVDVLTPKALPEKFRERVLAEAMPV
;
A
#
# COMPACT_ATOMS: atom_id res chain seq x y z
N MET A 1 -10.73 -30.63 18.52
CA MET A 1 -11.42 -30.05 17.37
C MET A 1 -11.83 -28.60 17.60
N ALA A 2 -12.44 -28.28 18.72
CA ALA A 2 -12.75 -26.89 19.05
C ALA A 2 -11.49 -26.01 19.13
N GLY A 3 -10.38 -26.55 19.64
CA GLY A 3 -9.12 -25.83 19.75
C GLY A 3 -8.50 -25.45 18.41
N ALA A 4 -8.63 -26.30 17.39
CA ALA A 4 -8.10 -26.01 16.05
C ALA A 4 -8.83 -24.82 15.41
N ARG A 5 -10.13 -24.73 15.61
CA ARG A 5 -10.92 -23.61 15.10
C ARG A 5 -10.56 -22.30 15.79
N MET A 6 -10.31 -22.34 17.08
CA MET A 6 -9.89 -21.16 17.84
C MET A 6 -8.52 -20.68 17.40
N MET A 7 -7.60 -21.59 17.11
CA MET A 7 -6.28 -21.22 16.60
C MET A 7 -6.36 -20.53 15.23
N GLN A 8 -7.20 -21.01 14.33
CA GLN A 8 -7.40 -20.38 13.03
C GLN A 8 -8.01 -18.98 13.18
N PHE A 9 -8.95 -18.82 14.09
CA PHE A 9 -9.55 -17.52 14.36
C PHE A 9 -8.52 -16.51 14.87
N HIS A 10 -7.65 -16.92 15.79
CA HIS A 10 -6.56 -16.06 16.29
C HIS A 10 -5.59 -15.67 15.20
N PHE A 11 -5.27 -16.59 14.31
CA PHE A 11 -4.39 -16.29 13.19
C PHE A 11 -5.00 -15.22 12.29
N LEU A 12 -6.27 -15.33 11.98
CA LEU A 12 -6.97 -14.34 11.15
C LEU A 12 -7.05 -12.98 11.83
N GLU A 13 -7.29 -12.94 13.14
CA GLU A 13 -7.27 -11.69 13.88
C GLU A 13 -5.93 -11.00 13.80
N ARG A 14 -4.82 -11.74 13.92
CA ARG A 14 -3.48 -11.16 13.81
C ARG A 14 -3.22 -10.58 12.44
N VAL A 15 -3.66 -11.24 11.39
CA VAL A 15 -3.51 -10.75 10.02
C VAL A 15 -4.33 -9.47 9.83
N ILE A 16 -5.56 -9.44 10.33
CA ILE A 16 -6.44 -8.28 10.25
C ILE A 16 -5.89 -7.10 11.05
N SER A 17 -5.20 -7.37 12.17
CA SER A 17 -4.65 -6.34 13.05
C SER A 17 -3.26 -5.86 12.66
N MET A 18 -2.73 -6.29 11.51
CA MET A 18 -1.39 -5.92 11.09
C MET A 18 -1.33 -4.45 10.70
N LYS A 19 -0.26 -3.76 11.14
CA LYS A 19 -0.02 -2.39 10.74
C LYS A 19 0.37 -2.31 9.27
N PRO A 20 0.01 -1.23 8.56
CA PRO A 20 0.43 -1.05 7.17
C PRO A 20 1.95 -1.15 6.96
N SER A 21 2.76 -0.63 7.88
CA SER A 21 4.22 -0.72 7.79
C SER A 21 4.71 -2.16 7.81
N GLU A 22 4.11 -3.01 8.64
CA GLU A 22 4.47 -4.42 8.72
C GLU A 22 4.06 -5.16 7.44
N ALA A 23 2.86 -4.90 6.95
CA ALA A 23 2.37 -5.48 5.70
C ALA A 23 3.26 -5.09 4.52
N MET A 24 3.67 -3.83 4.46
CA MET A 24 4.57 -3.36 3.41
C MET A 24 5.92 -4.07 3.48
N ARG A 25 6.53 -4.13 4.66
CA ARG A 25 7.85 -4.78 4.81
C ARG A 25 7.83 -6.25 4.42
N THR A 26 6.75 -6.93 4.75
CA THR A 26 6.61 -8.35 4.46
C THR A 26 6.36 -8.62 2.97
N HIS A 27 5.73 -7.68 2.26
CA HIS A 27 5.24 -7.90 0.91
C HIS A 27 5.77 -6.90 -0.13
N ARG A 28 6.99 -6.38 0.05
CA ARG A 28 7.57 -5.39 -0.86
C ARG A 28 7.57 -5.86 -2.31
N GLU A 29 7.97 -7.10 -2.53
CA GLU A 29 8.10 -7.64 -3.87
C GLU A 29 6.74 -7.76 -4.57
N ILE A 30 5.73 -8.20 -3.83
CA ILE A 30 4.37 -8.28 -4.36
C ILE A 30 3.86 -6.89 -4.73
N ILE A 31 4.11 -5.89 -3.89
CA ILE A 31 3.71 -4.51 -4.16
C ILE A 31 4.31 -4.03 -5.48
N ARG A 32 5.61 -4.21 -5.65
CA ARG A 32 6.29 -3.81 -6.89
C ARG A 32 5.72 -4.52 -8.11
N ARG A 33 5.48 -5.81 -7.99
CA ARG A 33 4.96 -6.63 -9.09
C ARG A 33 3.55 -6.21 -9.50
N VAL A 34 2.67 -5.98 -8.54
CA VAL A 34 1.30 -5.56 -8.83
C VAL A 34 1.29 -4.20 -9.54
N VAL A 35 2.12 -3.26 -9.07
CA VAL A 35 2.24 -1.94 -9.70
C VAL A 35 2.68 -2.07 -11.16
N GLU A 36 3.72 -2.86 -11.41
CA GLU A 36 4.23 -3.07 -12.77
C GLU A 36 3.25 -3.80 -13.68
N GLN A 37 2.51 -4.76 -13.15
CA GLN A 37 1.50 -5.49 -13.92
C GLN A 37 0.39 -4.57 -14.42
N HIS A 38 0.15 -3.47 -13.73
CA HIS A 38 -0.89 -2.51 -14.09
C HIS A 38 -0.30 -1.23 -14.69
N ARG A 39 0.84 -1.35 -15.36
CA ARG A 39 1.43 -0.30 -16.21
C ARG A 39 1.86 0.97 -15.49
N ALA A 40 2.11 0.85 -14.18
CA ALA A 40 2.72 1.92 -13.42
C ALA A 40 4.13 1.48 -12.98
N LYS A 41 4.90 2.40 -12.43
CA LYS A 41 6.28 2.13 -12.06
C LYS A 41 6.70 2.96 -10.86
N ASN A 42 7.90 2.68 -10.36
CA ASN A 42 8.57 3.47 -9.33
C ASN A 42 7.69 3.69 -8.10
N VAL A 43 7.24 2.58 -7.49
CA VAL A 43 6.40 2.65 -6.30
C VAL A 43 7.21 3.11 -5.09
N ARG A 44 6.67 4.11 -4.39
CA ARG A 44 7.27 4.71 -3.20
C ARG A 44 6.22 4.78 -2.11
N VAL A 45 6.68 4.79 -0.87
CA VAL A 45 5.81 4.97 0.30
C VAL A 45 5.96 6.39 0.81
N PHE A 46 4.84 6.98 1.28
CA PHE A 46 4.85 8.26 1.95
C PHE A 46 3.83 8.26 3.10
N GLY A 47 3.63 9.39 3.74
CA GLY A 47 2.63 9.52 4.80
C GLY A 47 3.03 8.86 6.11
N SER A 48 2.05 8.40 6.88
CA SER A 48 2.27 7.88 8.23
C SER A 48 3.22 6.68 8.28
N VAL A 49 3.14 5.79 7.32
CA VAL A 49 4.02 4.62 7.24
C VAL A 49 5.47 5.04 7.08
N LEU A 50 5.73 6.01 6.21
CA LEU A 50 7.09 6.53 5.99
C LEU A 50 7.67 7.11 7.27
N HIS A 51 6.87 7.85 8.03
CA HIS A 51 7.32 8.53 9.25
C HIS A 51 7.29 7.64 10.50
N GLY A 52 6.92 6.37 10.36
CA GLY A 52 6.86 5.46 11.50
C GLY A 52 5.74 5.77 12.48
N GLU A 53 4.70 6.44 12.02
CA GLU A 53 3.59 6.89 12.84
C GLU A 53 2.29 6.13 12.58
N ASP A 54 2.34 5.08 11.76
CA ASP A 54 1.16 4.33 11.41
C ASP A 54 0.63 3.48 12.56
N THR A 55 -0.69 3.34 12.56
CA THR A 55 -1.42 2.44 13.45
C THR A 55 -2.15 1.40 12.60
N GLU A 56 -2.83 0.47 13.24
CA GLU A 56 -3.63 -0.54 12.53
C GLU A 56 -4.77 0.08 11.71
N GLU A 57 -5.15 1.31 12.01
CA GLU A 57 -6.21 2.03 11.28
C GLU A 57 -5.67 2.95 10.20
N SER A 58 -4.36 3.06 10.07
CA SER A 58 -3.74 3.93 9.07
C SER A 58 -3.83 3.30 7.68
N ASP A 59 -3.78 4.16 6.65
CA ASP A 59 -3.66 3.72 5.27
C ASP A 59 -2.19 3.54 4.90
N LEU A 60 -1.93 2.61 3.99
CA LEU A 60 -0.65 2.53 3.32
C LEU A 60 -0.70 3.49 2.12
N ASP A 61 0.03 4.59 2.21
CA ASP A 61 0.06 5.60 1.17
C ASP A 61 1.18 5.31 0.17
N LEU A 62 0.81 4.98 -1.06
CA LEU A 62 1.75 4.66 -2.13
C LEU A 62 1.69 5.70 -3.23
N LEU A 63 2.87 6.08 -3.70
CA LEU A 63 3.05 6.98 -4.82
C LEU A 63 3.62 6.18 -5.98
N VAL A 64 2.97 6.24 -7.13
CA VAL A 64 3.41 5.53 -8.34
C VAL A 64 3.53 6.51 -9.49
N ASP A 65 4.46 6.24 -10.39
CA ASP A 65 4.60 7.02 -11.61
C ASP A 65 3.80 6.35 -12.73
N PRO A 66 2.90 7.07 -13.38
CA PRO A 66 2.18 6.51 -14.52
C PRO A 66 3.07 6.47 -15.75
N THR A 67 2.75 5.55 -16.67
CA THR A 67 3.30 5.53 -18.01
C THR A 67 2.27 6.16 -18.97
N ALA A 68 2.62 6.26 -20.24
CA ALA A 68 1.68 6.75 -21.25
C ALA A 68 0.43 5.86 -21.37
N GLU A 69 0.51 4.62 -20.94
CA GLU A 69 -0.56 3.64 -21.07
C GLU A 69 -1.39 3.49 -19.79
N THR A 70 -0.97 4.07 -18.67
CA THR A 70 -1.65 3.93 -17.40
C THR A 70 -3.00 4.65 -17.41
N THR A 71 -4.04 3.93 -17.02
CA THR A 71 -5.39 4.48 -16.91
C THR A 71 -5.81 4.59 -15.44
N LEU A 72 -6.91 5.30 -15.21
CA LEU A 72 -7.50 5.34 -13.86
C LEU A 72 -7.94 3.95 -13.40
N PHE A 73 -8.35 3.09 -14.33
CA PHE A 73 -8.70 1.70 -14.01
C PHE A 73 -7.48 0.93 -13.51
N ASP A 74 -6.30 1.18 -14.09
CA ASP A 74 -5.07 0.54 -13.62
C ASP A 74 -4.78 0.92 -12.17
N LEU A 75 -4.90 2.19 -11.83
CA LEU A 75 -4.69 2.67 -10.47
C LEU A 75 -5.69 2.05 -9.49
N ALA A 76 -6.95 1.96 -9.89
CA ALA A 76 -7.98 1.33 -9.06
C ALA A 76 -7.70 -0.16 -8.84
N ARG A 77 -7.21 -0.86 -9.85
CA ARG A 77 -6.85 -2.28 -9.74
C ARG A 77 -5.65 -2.49 -8.83
N ILE A 78 -4.65 -1.63 -8.93
CA ILE A 78 -3.50 -1.67 -8.01
C ILE A 78 -3.99 -1.57 -6.57
N LYS A 79 -4.80 -0.56 -6.29
CA LYS A 79 -5.37 -0.36 -4.97
C LYS A 79 -6.14 -1.59 -4.48
N GLY A 80 -7.07 -2.08 -5.29
CA GLY A 80 -7.93 -3.22 -4.94
C GLY A 80 -7.15 -4.50 -4.70
N GLN A 81 -6.20 -4.81 -5.56
CA GLN A 81 -5.38 -6.02 -5.41
C GLN A 81 -4.48 -5.94 -4.20
N LEU A 82 -3.86 -4.78 -3.96
CA LEU A 82 -2.99 -4.62 -2.80
C LEU A 82 -3.77 -4.68 -1.50
N GLN A 83 -4.96 -4.08 -1.44
CA GLN A 83 -5.81 -4.21 -0.25
C GLN A 83 -6.17 -5.66 0.04
N MET A 84 -6.46 -6.43 -0.99
CA MET A 84 -6.80 -7.84 -0.84
C MET A 84 -5.61 -8.66 -0.34
N VAL A 85 -4.43 -8.45 -0.92
CA VAL A 85 -3.23 -9.21 -0.57
C VAL A 85 -2.65 -8.80 0.78
N LEU A 86 -2.62 -7.50 1.06
CA LEU A 86 -1.98 -6.97 2.26
C LEU A 86 -2.89 -6.97 3.49
N GLY A 87 -4.20 -6.98 3.28
CA GLY A 87 -5.15 -6.93 4.38
C GLY A 87 -5.20 -5.58 5.10
N VAL A 88 -4.72 -4.52 4.46
CA VAL A 88 -4.74 -3.16 5.01
C VAL A 88 -5.33 -2.21 3.97
N SER A 89 -5.80 -1.07 4.43
CA SER A 89 -6.26 -0.02 3.53
C SER A 89 -5.08 0.57 2.77
N VAL A 90 -5.23 0.72 1.47
CA VAL A 90 -4.17 1.22 0.59
C VAL A 90 -4.68 2.42 -0.20
N ASP A 91 -3.87 3.45 -0.29
CA ASP A 91 -4.13 4.60 -1.14
C ASP A 91 -3.03 4.68 -2.20
N VAL A 92 -3.42 4.87 -3.45
CA VAL A 92 -2.48 4.88 -4.58
C VAL A 92 -2.64 6.21 -5.31
N LEU A 93 -1.60 7.03 -5.27
CA LEU A 93 -1.60 8.34 -5.89
C LEU A 93 -0.46 8.47 -6.89
N THR A 94 -0.67 9.33 -7.88
CA THR A 94 0.39 9.77 -8.80
C THR A 94 0.88 11.14 -8.35
N PRO A 95 2.06 11.60 -8.81
CA PRO A 95 2.54 12.93 -8.44
C PRO A 95 1.54 14.05 -8.73
N LYS A 96 0.84 13.99 -9.87
CA LYS A 96 -0.14 15.02 -10.21
C LYS A 96 -1.40 14.97 -9.35
N ALA A 97 -1.72 13.82 -8.78
CA ALA A 97 -2.88 13.68 -7.91
C ALA A 97 -2.62 14.15 -6.47
N LEU A 98 -1.37 14.37 -6.11
CA LEU A 98 -1.04 14.91 -4.80
C LEU A 98 -1.57 16.35 -4.69
N PRO A 99 -2.11 16.74 -3.52
CA PRO A 99 -2.49 18.14 -3.30
C PRO A 99 -1.28 19.04 -3.55
N GLU A 100 -1.50 20.11 -4.30
CA GLU A 100 -0.41 21.03 -4.67
C GLU A 100 0.36 21.54 -3.46
N LYS A 101 -0.33 21.79 -2.38
CA LYS A 101 0.22 22.26 -1.12
C LYS A 101 1.30 21.34 -0.55
N PHE A 102 1.18 20.03 -0.76
CA PHE A 102 2.06 19.03 -0.17
C PHE A 102 2.97 18.33 -1.18
N ARG A 103 2.78 18.60 -2.45
CA ARG A 103 3.40 17.82 -3.54
C ARG A 103 4.93 17.81 -3.45
N GLU A 104 5.55 18.96 -3.32
CA GLU A 104 7.01 19.04 -3.27
C GLU A 104 7.57 18.28 -2.08
N ARG A 105 6.95 18.42 -0.93
CA ARG A 105 7.40 17.72 0.28
C ARG A 105 7.27 16.21 0.14
N VAL A 106 6.12 15.75 -0.34
CA VAL A 106 5.90 14.30 -0.52
C VAL A 106 6.89 13.73 -1.53
N LEU A 107 7.10 14.41 -2.66
CA LEU A 107 8.05 13.94 -3.67
C LEU A 107 9.48 13.89 -3.13
N ALA A 108 9.85 14.83 -2.25
CA ALA A 108 11.18 14.85 -1.66
C ALA A 108 11.38 13.77 -0.60
N GLU A 109 10.34 13.44 0.15
CA GLU A 109 10.43 12.50 1.27
C GLU A 109 10.16 11.05 0.90
N ALA A 110 9.33 10.80 -0.12
CA ALA A 110 8.88 9.46 -0.48
C ALA A 110 10.06 8.51 -0.72
N MET A 111 9.93 7.29 -0.21
CA MET A 111 11.00 6.29 -0.26
C MET A 111 10.58 5.09 -1.12
N PRO A 112 11.49 4.54 -1.93
CA PRO A 112 11.18 3.34 -2.70
C PRO A 112 10.69 2.19 -1.83
N VAL A 113 9.70 1.48 -2.31
CA VAL A 113 9.25 0.23 -1.73
C VAL A 113 10.08 -0.94 -2.32
#